data_3178ab45577d9ffb0aa9599a28a31c8a
#
_entry.id   3178ab45577d9ffb0aa9599a28a31c8a
#
_cell.length_a   1.000
_cell.length_b   1.000
_cell.length_c   1.000
_cell.angle_alpha   90.00
_cell.angle_beta   90.00
_cell.angle_gamma   90.00
#
_symmetry.space_group_name_H-M   'P 1'
#
loop_
_entity.id
_entity.type
_entity.pdbx_description
1 polymer ?
#
loop_
_entity_poly.entity_id
_entity_poly.type
_entity_poly.pdbx_seq_one_letter_code
_entity_poly.pdbx_strand_id
1 'polypeptide(L)'
;MLRGFFLICLLFTIALVAVFGFRGQKSTGPPLEVFPDMVRQQKVKAQAPLNFFADGRGPRVPVAGTVPIGYEMPNPKNPPADGAQQRLAFSVGTDYFNTGKMGDHWGTGIPIPVTPDLIERGRQRFNITCAMCHGASAAGNGITKQYGLATVVTLQDDRIRNMADGEIFNTITNGKNTMMAYGPNITVADRWAIICYLRALQRSQKAAIVDVPPEHRAELEKPAETKQETKPEAPKK
;
A
#
# COMPACT_ATOMS: atom_id res chain seq x y z
N MET A 1 35.67 7.99 -63.06
CA MET A 1 34.38 7.30 -63.02
C MET A 1 34.38 6.19 -61.96
N LEU A 2 35.31 5.26 -61.93
CA LEU A 2 35.33 4.12 -60.97
C LEU A 2 35.38 4.56 -59.50
N ARG A 3 36.17 5.59 -59.14
CA ARG A 3 36.24 6.15 -57.76
C ARG A 3 34.92 6.76 -57.30
N GLY A 4 34.20 7.43 -58.22
CA GLY A 4 32.86 7.97 -57.88
C GLY A 4 31.84 6.89 -57.65
N PHE A 5 31.88 5.81 -58.43
CA PHE A 5 31.01 4.65 -58.23
C PHE A 5 31.21 4.03 -56.83
N PHE A 6 32.47 3.78 -56.43
CA PHE A 6 32.75 3.22 -55.11
C PHE A 6 32.36 4.14 -53.96
N LEU A 7 32.48 5.47 -54.10
CA LEU A 7 32.01 6.42 -53.10
C LEU A 7 30.49 6.38 -52.95
N ILE A 8 29.73 6.30 -54.03
CA ILE A 8 28.28 6.20 -54.00
C ILE A 8 27.84 4.88 -53.33
N CYS A 9 28.45 3.76 -53.68
CA CYS A 9 28.17 2.47 -53.04
C CYS A 9 28.50 2.51 -51.55
N LEU A 10 29.59 3.11 -51.12
CA LEU A 10 29.97 3.26 -49.73
C LEU A 10 28.91 4.09 -48.94
N LEU A 11 28.53 5.26 -49.48
CA LEU A 11 27.54 6.11 -48.89
C LEU A 11 26.17 5.41 -48.78
N PHE A 12 25.78 4.67 -49.81
CA PHE A 12 24.55 3.89 -49.82
C PHE A 12 24.57 2.78 -48.74
N THR A 13 25.71 2.07 -48.60
CA THR A 13 25.86 1.03 -47.59
C THR A 13 25.82 1.62 -46.18
N ILE A 14 26.47 2.76 -45.95
CA ILE A 14 26.43 3.47 -44.67
C ILE A 14 24.98 3.89 -44.34
N ALA A 15 24.25 4.44 -45.33
CA ALA A 15 22.83 4.84 -45.13
C ALA A 15 21.97 3.61 -44.85
N LEU A 16 22.18 2.49 -45.52
CA LEU A 16 21.45 1.24 -45.31
C LEU A 16 21.69 0.69 -43.89
N VAL A 17 22.93 0.67 -43.44
CA VAL A 17 23.28 0.25 -42.08
C VAL A 17 22.75 1.21 -41.04
N ALA A 18 22.80 2.52 -41.27
CA ALA A 18 22.22 3.53 -40.34
C ALA A 18 20.70 3.40 -40.16
N VAL A 19 19.98 3.08 -41.24
CA VAL A 19 18.52 2.96 -41.21
C VAL A 19 18.06 1.59 -40.69
N PHE A 20 18.73 0.51 -41.07
CA PHE A 20 18.24 -0.86 -40.81
C PHE A 20 19.11 -1.64 -39.81
N GLY A 21 20.39 -1.32 -39.66
CA GLY A 21 21.35 -2.09 -38.89
C GLY A 21 21.12 -2.11 -37.37
N PHE A 22 20.43 -1.12 -36.84
CA PHE A 22 20.20 -0.97 -35.39
C PHE A 22 18.70 -1.06 -35.00
N ARG A 23 17.83 -1.42 -35.94
CA ARG A 23 16.40 -1.59 -35.65
C ARG A 23 16.17 -2.77 -34.70
N GLY A 24 15.43 -2.53 -33.63
CA GLY A 24 15.03 -3.56 -32.68
C GLY A 24 16.06 -3.88 -31.58
N GLN A 25 17.24 -3.24 -31.58
CA GLN A 25 18.15 -3.37 -30.46
C GLN A 25 17.65 -2.58 -29.24
N LYS A 26 17.69 -3.23 -28.07
CA LYS A 26 17.38 -2.55 -26.81
C LYS A 26 18.54 -1.62 -26.47
N SER A 27 18.25 -0.33 -26.36
CA SER A 27 19.21 0.67 -25.91
C SER A 27 18.98 0.94 -24.42
N THR A 28 20.06 1.08 -23.65
CA THR A 28 20.02 1.53 -22.25
C THR A 28 20.01 3.05 -22.15
N GLY A 29 20.31 3.77 -23.22
CA GLY A 29 20.25 5.22 -23.29
C GLY A 29 18.89 5.74 -23.78
N PRO A 30 18.54 6.98 -23.46
CA PRO A 30 17.34 7.61 -24.01
C PRO A 30 17.45 7.72 -25.54
N PRO A 31 16.33 7.61 -26.27
CA PRO A 31 16.34 7.76 -27.71
C PRO A 31 16.80 9.16 -28.13
N LEU A 32 17.50 9.26 -29.28
CA LEU A 32 17.87 10.54 -29.83
C LEU A 32 16.63 11.31 -30.28
N GLU A 33 16.35 12.43 -29.62
CA GLU A 33 15.24 13.32 -29.95
C GLU A 33 15.69 14.34 -31.00
N VAL A 34 15.39 14.11 -32.27
CA VAL A 34 15.67 15.09 -33.34
C VAL A 34 14.65 16.23 -33.30
N PHE A 35 13.39 15.89 -33.14
CA PHE A 35 12.28 16.84 -32.94
C PHE A 35 11.51 16.41 -31.69
N PRO A 36 11.57 17.17 -30.59
CA PRO A 36 10.95 16.78 -29.32
C PRO A 36 9.41 16.82 -29.35
N ASP A 37 8.81 17.57 -30.30
CA ASP A 37 7.36 17.68 -30.53
C ASP A 37 6.55 17.65 -29.19
N MET A 38 5.64 16.70 -29.02
CA MET A 38 4.83 16.56 -27.79
C MET A 38 5.54 15.93 -26.61
N VAL A 39 6.79 15.45 -26.77
CA VAL A 39 7.57 14.80 -25.67
C VAL A 39 7.88 15.82 -24.57
N ARG A 40 8.23 17.07 -24.97
CA ARG A 40 8.51 18.15 -24.04
C ARG A 40 7.41 19.21 -24.12
N GLN A 41 6.55 19.22 -23.13
CA GLN A 41 5.45 20.17 -23.02
C GLN A 41 5.69 21.12 -21.85
N GLN A 42 5.31 22.39 -22.01
CA GLN A 42 5.34 23.39 -20.93
C GLN A 42 4.12 23.23 -20.01
N LYS A 43 3.98 22.06 -19.43
CA LYS A 43 2.93 21.79 -18.44
C LYS A 43 3.54 21.34 -17.12
N VAL A 44 2.94 21.73 -16.03
CA VAL A 44 3.32 21.27 -14.71
C VAL A 44 2.88 19.80 -14.57
N LYS A 45 3.85 18.89 -14.42
CA LYS A 45 3.58 17.49 -14.13
C LYS A 45 3.64 17.26 -12.63
N ALA A 46 2.89 16.27 -12.13
CA ALA A 46 3.02 15.84 -10.75
C ALA A 46 4.48 15.42 -10.48
N GLN A 47 5.02 15.82 -9.34
CA GLN A 47 6.41 15.54 -8.92
C GLN A 47 7.51 16.14 -9.80
N ALA A 48 7.17 17.00 -10.78
CA ALA A 48 8.18 17.67 -11.58
C ALA A 48 8.70 18.93 -10.85
N PRO A 49 10.02 19.19 -10.90
CA PRO A 49 10.56 20.45 -10.42
C PRO A 49 10.08 21.62 -11.32
N LEU A 50 9.83 22.76 -10.71
CA LEU A 50 9.45 23.97 -11.42
C LEU A 50 10.25 25.17 -10.85
N ASN A 51 11.05 25.80 -11.68
CA ASN A 51 11.89 26.93 -11.29
C ASN A 51 11.11 28.25 -11.07
N PHE A 52 9.81 28.25 -11.36
CA PHE A 52 8.95 29.42 -11.18
C PHE A 52 8.73 29.77 -9.70
N PHE A 53 8.64 28.78 -8.84
CA PHE A 53 8.47 29.00 -7.40
C PHE A 53 9.79 28.83 -6.66
N ALA A 54 10.00 29.66 -5.63
CA ALA A 54 11.23 29.64 -4.82
C ALA A 54 11.53 28.30 -4.14
N ASP A 55 10.49 27.50 -3.85
CA ASP A 55 10.61 26.15 -3.28
C ASP A 55 10.88 25.05 -4.33
N GLY A 56 10.98 25.41 -5.61
CA GLY A 56 11.25 24.49 -6.71
C GLY A 56 10.13 23.46 -6.99
N ARG A 57 8.97 23.59 -6.35
CA ARG A 57 7.86 22.63 -6.47
C ARG A 57 6.82 23.11 -7.46
N GLY A 58 6.51 22.30 -8.46
CA GLY A 58 5.41 22.54 -9.39
C GLY A 58 4.03 22.40 -8.73
N PRO A 59 3.71 21.22 -8.13
CA PRO A 59 2.45 21.06 -7.44
C PRO A 59 2.40 21.91 -6.16
N ARG A 60 1.34 22.69 -6.02
CA ARG A 60 1.10 23.51 -4.83
C ARG A 60 0.16 22.79 -3.86
N VAL A 61 0.38 23.02 -2.58
CA VAL A 61 -0.56 22.59 -1.55
C VAL A 61 -1.86 23.39 -1.73
N PRO A 62 -3.04 22.75 -1.69
CA PRO A 62 -4.31 23.47 -1.72
C PRO A 62 -4.38 24.54 -0.64
N VAL A 63 -5.04 25.64 -0.94
CA VAL A 63 -5.27 26.72 0.04
C VAL A 63 -6.06 26.15 1.22
N ALA A 64 -5.69 26.52 2.45
CA ALA A 64 -6.39 26.06 3.64
C ALA A 64 -7.90 26.40 3.54
N GLY A 65 -8.74 25.40 3.86
CA GLY A 65 -10.19 25.51 3.73
C GLY A 65 -10.78 25.20 2.35
N THR A 66 -9.94 24.84 1.36
CA THR A 66 -10.42 24.40 0.05
C THR A 66 -11.01 23.00 0.12
N VAL A 67 -12.21 22.81 -0.38
CA VAL A 67 -12.87 21.50 -0.51
C VAL A 67 -12.85 21.11 -1.99
N PRO A 68 -12.26 19.95 -2.37
CA PRO A 68 -12.24 19.52 -3.76
C PRO A 68 -13.64 19.20 -4.27
N ILE A 69 -13.87 19.42 -5.57
CA ILE A 69 -15.12 19.02 -6.22
C ILE A 69 -15.30 17.50 -6.08
N GLY A 70 -16.50 17.07 -5.70
CA GLY A 70 -16.81 15.65 -5.45
C GLY A 70 -16.46 15.16 -4.04
N TYR A 71 -16.01 16.07 -3.17
CA TYR A 71 -15.82 15.80 -1.76
C TYR A 71 -17.12 16.13 -1.01
N GLU A 72 -17.69 15.12 -0.40
CA GLU A 72 -18.83 15.30 0.50
C GLU A 72 -18.34 15.23 1.96
N MET A 73 -18.55 16.30 2.70
CA MET A 73 -18.29 16.30 4.13
C MET A 73 -19.24 15.32 4.82
N PRO A 74 -18.77 14.44 5.69
CA PRO A 74 -19.65 13.58 6.46
C PRO A 74 -20.67 14.41 7.23
N ASN A 75 -21.95 14.21 6.96
CA ASN A 75 -23.00 14.86 7.73
C ASN A 75 -23.29 13.98 8.97
N PRO A 76 -22.95 14.42 10.18
CA PRO A 76 -23.16 13.62 11.39
C PRO A 76 -24.65 13.33 11.67
N LYS A 77 -25.57 14.12 11.10
CA LYS A 77 -27.01 13.95 11.26
C LYS A 77 -27.64 13.00 10.23
N ASN A 78 -26.94 12.70 9.15
CA ASN A 78 -27.46 11.86 8.08
C ASN A 78 -26.31 11.12 7.39
N PRO A 79 -25.74 10.08 8.04
CA PRO A 79 -24.69 9.29 7.42
C PRO A 79 -25.25 8.61 6.16
N PRO A 80 -24.56 8.64 5.03
CA PRO A 80 -25.01 7.97 3.81
C PRO A 80 -25.14 6.46 4.05
N ALA A 81 -26.32 5.92 3.70
CA ALA A 81 -26.69 4.52 3.97
C ALA A 81 -25.88 3.49 3.15
N ASP A 82 -25.17 3.90 2.12
CA ASP A 82 -24.62 3.00 1.07
C ASP A 82 -23.14 3.19 0.78
N GLY A 83 -22.32 3.40 1.78
CA GLY A 83 -20.86 3.42 1.60
C GLY A 83 -20.34 4.59 0.73
N ALA A 84 -21.15 5.63 0.47
CA ALA A 84 -20.70 6.85 -0.22
C ALA A 84 -19.54 7.52 0.53
N GLN A 85 -19.38 7.29 1.83
CA GLN A 85 -18.22 7.67 2.62
C GLN A 85 -16.92 6.99 2.11
N GLN A 86 -17.01 5.88 1.40
CA GLN A 86 -15.84 5.23 0.79
C GLN A 86 -15.23 6.06 -0.34
N ARG A 87 -15.96 7.01 -0.91
CA ARG A 87 -15.48 7.91 -1.95
C ARG A 87 -14.69 9.10 -1.42
N LEU A 88 -14.76 9.36 -0.13
CA LEU A 88 -13.96 10.38 0.54
C LEU A 88 -12.53 9.87 0.71
N ALA A 89 -11.78 9.91 -0.38
CA ALA A 89 -10.47 9.28 -0.48
C ALA A 89 -9.43 9.86 0.49
N PHE A 90 -9.58 11.13 0.88
CA PHE A 90 -8.57 11.83 1.66
C PHE A 90 -9.21 12.60 2.81
N SER A 91 -8.73 12.37 4.03
CA SER A 91 -9.29 12.94 5.25
C SER A 91 -9.14 14.45 5.30
N VAL A 92 -10.26 15.16 5.40
CA VAL A 92 -10.32 16.58 5.68
C VAL A 92 -11.21 16.87 6.90
N GLY A 93 -11.88 15.84 7.44
CA GLY A 93 -12.69 15.94 8.64
C GLY A 93 -11.85 15.99 9.92
N THR A 94 -12.41 16.57 10.96
CA THR A 94 -11.83 16.63 12.32
C THR A 94 -12.40 15.57 13.25
N ASP A 95 -13.32 14.75 12.76
CA ASP A 95 -14.01 13.70 13.49
C ASP A 95 -13.14 12.42 13.65
N TYR A 96 -13.59 11.53 14.52
CA TYR A 96 -12.91 10.27 14.80
C TYR A 96 -12.66 9.42 13.56
N PHE A 97 -13.61 9.36 12.65
CA PHE A 97 -13.50 8.59 11.41
C PHE A 97 -12.31 9.05 10.56
N ASN A 98 -12.07 10.35 10.48
CA ASN A 98 -11.01 10.93 9.65
C ASN A 98 -9.66 11.06 10.37
N THR A 99 -9.65 11.18 11.69
CA THR A 99 -8.43 11.49 12.47
C THR A 99 -7.96 10.36 13.38
N GLY A 100 -8.84 9.45 13.76
CA GLY A 100 -8.59 8.46 14.81
C GLY A 100 -8.56 9.05 16.22
N LYS A 101 -8.97 10.31 16.39
CA LYS A 101 -8.98 11.00 17.70
C LYS A 101 -10.39 11.22 18.23
N MET A 102 -10.50 11.13 19.54
CA MET A 102 -11.66 11.54 20.32
C MET A 102 -11.19 12.62 21.31
N GLY A 103 -11.32 13.89 20.91
CA GLY A 103 -10.70 15.00 21.65
C GLY A 103 -9.17 14.92 21.59
N ASP A 104 -8.52 14.95 22.74
CA ASP A 104 -7.05 14.95 22.84
C ASP A 104 -6.40 13.56 22.91
N HIS A 105 -7.21 12.50 22.93
CA HIS A 105 -6.71 11.12 23.02
C HIS A 105 -7.08 10.29 21.80
N TRP A 106 -6.38 9.16 21.63
CA TRP A 106 -6.69 8.20 20.57
C TRP A 106 -7.96 7.43 20.90
N GLY A 107 -8.87 7.38 19.93
CA GLY A 107 -10.12 6.66 20.10
C GLY A 107 -9.94 5.15 19.98
N THR A 108 -10.91 4.42 20.52
CA THR A 108 -11.01 2.96 20.43
C THR A 108 -12.26 2.56 19.70
N GLY A 109 -12.21 1.42 19.02
CA GLY A 109 -13.32 0.89 18.23
C GLY A 109 -13.26 1.31 16.75
N ILE A 110 -13.94 0.53 15.92
CA ILE A 110 -14.06 0.80 14.49
C ILE A 110 -15.26 1.70 14.24
N PRO A 111 -15.11 2.89 13.61
CA PRO A 111 -16.21 3.87 13.48
C PRO A 111 -17.21 3.53 12.36
N ILE A 112 -17.09 2.37 11.74
CA ILE A 112 -17.98 1.88 10.70
C ILE A 112 -18.51 0.49 11.09
N PRO A 113 -19.69 0.06 10.59
CA PRO A 113 -20.23 -1.25 10.89
C PRO A 113 -19.27 -2.38 10.54
N VAL A 114 -18.97 -3.23 11.51
CA VAL A 114 -18.10 -4.40 11.32
C VAL A 114 -18.94 -5.53 10.71
N THR A 115 -18.71 -5.79 9.43
CA THR A 115 -19.38 -6.85 8.67
C THR A 115 -18.34 -7.83 8.13
N PRO A 116 -18.74 -9.06 7.74
CA PRO A 116 -17.85 -10.00 7.05
C PRO A 116 -17.21 -9.37 5.79
N ASP A 117 -17.96 -8.58 5.03
CA ASP A 117 -17.47 -7.90 3.84
C ASP A 117 -16.40 -6.85 4.17
N LEU A 118 -16.55 -6.13 5.29
CA LEU A 118 -15.54 -5.19 5.75
C LEU A 118 -14.24 -5.91 6.12
N ILE A 119 -14.33 -7.04 6.81
CA ILE A 119 -13.16 -7.85 7.19
C ILE A 119 -12.47 -8.38 5.94
N GLU A 120 -13.22 -8.89 4.98
CA GLU A 120 -12.68 -9.38 3.71
C GLU A 120 -12.03 -8.25 2.90
N ARG A 121 -12.67 -7.08 2.85
CA ARG A 121 -12.07 -5.88 2.25
C ARG A 121 -10.77 -5.51 2.94
N GLY A 122 -10.74 -5.55 4.26
CA GLY A 122 -9.55 -5.31 5.07
C GLY A 122 -8.43 -6.31 4.75
N ARG A 123 -8.77 -7.59 4.61
CA ARG A 123 -7.85 -8.66 4.22
C ARG A 123 -7.20 -8.38 2.87
N GLN A 124 -8.01 -8.03 1.88
CA GLN A 124 -7.52 -7.72 0.53
C GLN A 124 -6.56 -6.53 0.57
N ARG A 125 -6.93 -5.44 1.24
CA ARG A 125 -6.11 -4.24 1.34
C ARG A 125 -4.84 -4.46 2.15
N PHE A 126 -4.92 -5.21 3.25
CA PHE A 126 -3.77 -5.60 4.04
C PHE A 126 -2.77 -6.41 3.22
N ASN A 127 -3.24 -7.39 2.45
CA ASN A 127 -2.38 -8.23 1.62
C ASN A 127 -1.69 -7.44 0.50
N ILE A 128 -2.36 -6.45 -0.09
CA ILE A 128 -1.80 -5.60 -1.15
C ILE A 128 -0.73 -4.66 -0.59
N THR A 129 -0.99 -4.03 0.56
CA THR A 129 -0.18 -2.89 1.00
C THR A 129 0.71 -3.22 2.19
N CYS A 130 0.23 -4.01 3.16
CA CYS A 130 0.88 -4.20 4.45
C CYS A 130 1.72 -5.49 4.50
N ALA A 131 1.21 -6.57 3.88
CA ALA A 131 1.81 -7.90 4.00
C ALA A 131 3.22 -8.00 3.41
N MET A 132 3.57 -7.15 2.45
CA MET A 132 4.94 -7.12 1.89
C MET A 132 6.00 -6.83 2.97
N CYS A 133 5.65 -6.03 3.97
CA CYS A 133 6.52 -5.72 5.11
C CYS A 133 6.16 -6.57 6.34
N HIS A 134 4.89 -6.60 6.72
CA HIS A 134 4.44 -7.22 7.98
C HIS A 134 4.17 -8.73 7.86
N GLY A 135 4.16 -9.31 6.66
CA GLY A 135 3.78 -10.71 6.41
C GLY A 135 2.26 -10.92 6.46
N ALA A 136 1.78 -11.99 5.84
CA ALA A 136 0.34 -12.30 5.76
C ALA A 136 -0.29 -12.57 7.15
N SER A 137 0.49 -13.08 8.10
CA SER A 137 0.09 -13.30 9.49
C SER A 137 0.35 -12.10 10.40
N ALA A 138 0.84 -10.98 9.86
CA ALA A 138 1.26 -9.80 10.61
C ALA A 138 2.41 -10.04 11.63
N ALA A 139 3.21 -11.09 11.42
CA ALA A 139 4.32 -11.48 12.30
C ALA A 139 5.63 -10.69 12.06
N GLY A 140 5.62 -9.68 11.16
CA GLY A 140 6.82 -8.90 10.84
C GLY A 140 7.84 -9.66 9.97
N ASN A 141 7.40 -10.67 9.25
CA ASN A 141 8.22 -11.56 8.43
C ASN A 141 7.94 -11.40 6.92
N GLY A 142 7.51 -10.22 6.49
CA GLY A 142 7.27 -9.93 5.08
C GLY A 142 8.54 -10.01 4.24
N ILE A 143 8.35 -10.08 2.92
CA ILE A 143 9.44 -10.27 1.95
C ILE A 143 10.52 -9.17 2.04
N THR A 144 10.12 -7.94 2.36
CA THR A 144 11.04 -6.79 2.48
C THR A 144 12.12 -6.99 3.53
N LYS A 145 11.88 -7.85 4.54
CA LYS A 145 12.88 -8.17 5.56
C LYS A 145 14.11 -8.86 4.95
N GLN A 146 13.92 -9.67 3.91
CA GLN A 146 15.01 -10.34 3.20
C GLN A 146 15.86 -9.34 2.37
N TYR A 147 15.29 -8.18 2.05
CA TYR A 147 15.95 -7.11 1.31
C TYR A 147 16.46 -5.96 2.20
N GLY A 148 16.71 -6.25 3.48
CA GLY A 148 17.37 -5.32 4.40
C GLY A 148 16.45 -4.47 5.28
N LEU A 149 15.12 -4.56 5.15
CA LEU A 149 14.19 -3.85 6.03
C LEU A 149 13.99 -4.64 7.34
N ALA A 150 15.05 -4.73 8.16
CA ALA A 150 15.06 -5.54 9.38
C ALA A 150 14.23 -4.96 10.53
N THR A 151 13.87 -3.66 10.47
CA THR A 151 13.20 -2.93 11.57
C THR A 151 11.70 -3.14 11.65
N VAL A 152 11.11 -3.97 10.76
CA VAL A 152 9.67 -4.25 10.77
C VAL A 152 9.30 -5.05 12.00
N VAL A 153 8.45 -4.47 12.83
CA VAL A 153 7.94 -5.10 14.05
C VAL A 153 6.80 -6.06 13.74
N THR A 154 6.65 -7.08 14.58
CA THR A 154 5.45 -7.93 14.56
C THR A 154 4.26 -7.12 15.05
N LEU A 155 3.14 -7.19 14.33
CA LEU A 155 1.89 -6.57 14.76
C LEU A 155 1.13 -7.46 15.78
N GLN A 156 1.68 -8.62 16.12
CA GLN A 156 1.16 -9.53 17.14
C GLN A 156 1.71 -9.24 18.55
N ASP A 157 2.65 -8.29 18.65
CA ASP A 157 3.21 -7.83 19.92
C ASP A 157 2.13 -7.22 20.82
N ASP A 158 2.21 -7.48 22.12
CA ASP A 158 1.19 -7.04 23.09
C ASP A 158 1.08 -5.50 23.14
N ARG A 159 2.18 -4.78 22.92
CA ARG A 159 2.15 -3.32 22.80
C ARG A 159 1.26 -2.85 21.63
N ILE A 160 1.31 -3.53 20.49
CA ILE A 160 0.48 -3.18 19.31
C ILE A 160 -0.96 -3.68 19.51
N ARG A 161 -1.13 -4.83 20.14
CA ARG A 161 -2.47 -5.38 20.44
C ARG A 161 -3.26 -4.47 21.38
N ASN A 162 -2.58 -3.86 22.36
CA ASN A 162 -3.18 -2.94 23.34
C ASN A 162 -3.22 -1.48 22.85
N MET A 163 -2.67 -1.20 21.67
CA MET A 163 -2.70 0.15 21.07
C MET A 163 -4.13 0.51 20.66
N ALA A 164 -4.55 1.75 20.92
CA ALA A 164 -5.86 2.24 20.50
C ALA A 164 -6.01 2.17 18.95
N ASP A 165 -7.21 1.87 18.47
CA ASP A 165 -7.44 1.74 17.02
C ASP A 165 -7.17 3.04 16.28
N GLY A 166 -7.50 4.17 16.90
CA GLY A 166 -7.18 5.50 16.37
C GLY A 166 -5.69 5.79 16.29
N GLU A 167 -4.85 5.25 17.19
CA GLU A 167 -3.39 5.37 17.09
C GLU A 167 -2.84 4.53 15.94
N ILE A 168 -3.40 3.33 15.71
CA ILE A 168 -3.06 2.51 14.56
C ILE A 168 -3.47 3.23 13.28
N PHE A 169 -4.67 3.81 13.24
CA PHE A 169 -5.16 4.62 12.12
C PHE A 169 -4.21 5.78 11.81
N ASN A 170 -3.79 6.52 12.82
CA ASN A 170 -2.83 7.61 12.66
C ASN A 170 -1.46 7.10 12.15
N THR A 171 -1.01 5.96 12.66
CA THR A 171 0.25 5.34 12.21
C THR A 171 0.19 4.95 10.72
N ILE A 172 -0.92 4.39 10.27
CA ILE A 172 -1.13 4.09 8.83
C ILE A 172 -1.18 5.39 8.03
N THR A 173 -1.85 6.41 8.54
CA THR A 173 -2.07 7.69 7.85
C THR A 173 -0.80 8.47 7.66
N ASN A 174 -0.06 8.70 8.74
CA ASN A 174 1.05 9.65 8.82
C ASN A 174 2.43 8.97 8.87
N GLY A 175 2.45 7.64 9.01
CA GLY A 175 3.68 6.90 9.26
C GLY A 175 4.15 7.00 10.72
N LYS A 176 5.11 6.16 11.08
CA LYS A 176 5.77 6.20 12.39
C LYS A 176 7.18 5.61 12.27
N ASN A 177 8.20 6.34 12.72
CA ASN A 177 9.61 5.94 12.62
C ASN A 177 10.01 5.60 11.16
N THR A 178 10.35 4.35 10.88
CA THR A 178 10.71 3.88 9.53
C THR A 178 9.52 3.49 8.67
N MET A 179 8.32 3.42 9.22
CA MET A 179 7.10 3.17 8.46
C MET A 179 6.65 4.43 7.75
N MET A 180 6.54 4.37 6.44
CA MET A 180 6.07 5.48 5.62
C MET A 180 4.59 5.78 5.82
N ALA A 181 4.17 7.00 5.46
CA ALA A 181 2.78 7.41 5.45
C ALA A 181 2.02 6.77 4.26
N TYR A 182 0.88 6.18 4.54
CA TYR A 182 -0.02 5.58 3.53
C TYR A 182 -1.32 6.37 3.34
N GLY A 183 -1.48 7.48 4.06
CA GLY A 183 -2.65 8.34 3.94
C GLY A 183 -3.02 8.72 2.52
N PRO A 184 -2.07 9.12 1.66
CA PRO A 184 -2.34 9.46 0.26
C PRO A 184 -2.75 8.27 -0.62
N ASN A 185 -2.43 7.05 -0.23
CA ASN A 185 -2.57 5.86 -1.07
C ASN A 185 -3.75 4.97 -0.67
N ILE A 186 -4.24 5.10 0.56
CA ILE A 186 -5.30 4.26 1.12
C ILE A 186 -6.44 5.15 1.61
N THR A 187 -7.65 4.90 1.14
CA THR A 187 -8.84 5.66 1.58
C THR A 187 -9.07 5.52 3.08
N VAL A 188 -9.75 6.48 3.70
CA VAL A 188 -10.09 6.45 5.13
C VAL A 188 -10.82 5.16 5.50
N ALA A 189 -11.84 4.80 4.71
CA ALA A 189 -12.61 3.58 4.94
C ALA A 189 -11.75 2.31 4.81
N ASP A 190 -10.86 2.25 3.81
CA ASP A 190 -9.95 1.10 3.64
C ASP A 190 -8.93 1.00 4.79
N ARG A 191 -8.49 2.13 5.39
CA ARG A 191 -7.63 2.10 6.59
C ARG A 191 -8.37 1.48 7.78
N TRP A 192 -9.63 1.82 8.00
CA TRP A 192 -10.46 1.21 9.03
C TRP A 192 -10.75 -0.27 8.75
N ALA A 193 -10.97 -0.63 7.48
CA ALA A 193 -11.11 -2.03 7.09
C ALA A 193 -9.84 -2.84 7.39
N ILE A 194 -8.65 -2.28 7.08
CA ILE A 194 -7.35 -2.89 7.42
C ILE A 194 -7.22 -3.09 8.93
N ILE A 195 -7.58 -2.11 9.75
CA ILE A 195 -7.53 -2.22 11.21
C ILE A 195 -8.49 -3.28 11.70
N CYS A 196 -9.71 -3.33 11.16
CA CYS A 196 -10.69 -4.36 11.48
C CYS A 196 -10.15 -5.76 11.20
N TYR A 197 -9.55 -5.98 10.03
CA TYR A 197 -8.89 -7.25 9.69
C TYR A 197 -7.70 -7.55 10.59
N LEU A 198 -6.86 -6.55 10.88
CA LEU A 198 -5.73 -6.71 11.81
C LEU A 198 -6.19 -7.18 13.20
N ARG A 199 -7.26 -6.61 13.73
CA ARG A 199 -7.85 -7.03 15.00
C ARG A 199 -8.35 -8.47 14.96
N ALA A 200 -9.04 -8.85 13.88
CA ALA A 200 -9.46 -10.24 13.68
C ALA A 200 -8.24 -11.19 13.61
N LEU A 201 -7.18 -10.80 12.90
CA LEU A 201 -5.95 -11.57 12.78
C LEU A 201 -5.21 -11.69 14.12
N GLN A 202 -5.15 -10.62 14.91
CA GLN A 202 -4.60 -10.63 16.27
C GLN A 202 -5.39 -11.58 17.20
N ARG A 203 -6.74 -11.54 17.10
CA ARG A 203 -7.60 -12.42 17.89
C ARG A 203 -7.46 -13.88 17.49
N SER A 204 -7.38 -14.19 16.20
CA SER A 204 -7.22 -15.56 15.71
C SER A 204 -5.92 -16.23 16.18
N GLN A 205 -4.86 -15.47 16.43
CA GLN A 205 -3.57 -16.01 16.86
C GLN A 205 -3.39 -16.12 18.38
N LYS A 206 -4.19 -15.39 19.15
CA LYS A 206 -4.20 -15.43 20.62
C LYS A 206 -5.65 -15.47 21.12
N ALA A 207 -6.47 -16.31 20.50
CA ALA A 207 -7.85 -16.53 20.95
C ALA A 207 -7.87 -17.24 22.29
N ALA A 208 -8.78 -16.84 23.16
CA ALA A 208 -9.11 -17.59 24.37
C ALA A 208 -10.22 -18.61 24.07
N ILE A 209 -10.34 -19.65 24.86
CA ILE A 209 -11.40 -20.66 24.68
C ILE A 209 -12.80 -20.04 24.74
N VAL A 210 -12.95 -18.92 25.44
CA VAL A 210 -14.20 -18.15 25.52
C VAL A 210 -14.63 -17.56 24.17
N ASP A 211 -13.69 -17.33 23.26
CA ASP A 211 -13.93 -16.80 21.91
C ASP A 211 -14.51 -17.86 20.95
N VAL A 212 -14.43 -19.14 21.35
CA VAL A 212 -14.94 -20.25 20.54
C VAL A 212 -16.42 -20.45 20.87
N PRO A 213 -17.28 -20.64 19.85
CA PRO A 213 -18.67 -20.98 20.07
C PRO A 213 -18.83 -22.19 21.00
N PRO A 214 -19.83 -22.21 21.91
CA PRO A 214 -19.96 -23.26 22.92
C PRO A 214 -19.99 -24.67 22.36
N GLU A 215 -20.58 -24.84 21.17
CA GLU A 215 -20.68 -26.13 20.46
C GLU A 215 -19.32 -26.73 20.08
N HIS A 216 -18.27 -25.90 19.90
CA HIS A 216 -16.96 -26.35 19.49
C HIS A 216 -15.92 -26.38 20.62
N ARG A 217 -16.26 -25.88 21.83
CA ARG A 217 -15.32 -25.83 22.97
C ARG A 217 -14.90 -27.23 23.43
N ALA A 218 -15.87 -28.14 23.54
CA ALA A 218 -15.61 -29.51 23.97
C ALA A 218 -14.67 -30.29 23.04
N GLU A 219 -14.62 -29.93 21.78
CA GLU A 219 -13.73 -30.53 20.79
C GLU A 219 -12.27 -30.08 20.98
N LEU A 220 -12.09 -28.80 21.35
CA LEU A 220 -10.76 -28.19 21.58
C LEU A 220 -10.19 -28.51 22.98
N GLU A 221 -11.02 -28.86 23.94
CA GLU A 221 -10.61 -29.28 25.28
C GLU A 221 -10.10 -30.72 25.31
N LYS A 222 -10.32 -31.51 24.26
CA LYS A 222 -9.72 -32.85 24.15
C LYS A 222 -8.21 -32.71 24.01
N PRO A 223 -7.39 -33.45 24.83
CA PRO A 223 -5.95 -33.45 24.65
C PRO A 223 -5.60 -33.84 23.23
N ALA A 224 -4.75 -33.05 22.56
CA ALA A 224 -4.26 -33.42 21.24
C ALA A 224 -3.56 -34.78 21.35
N GLU A 225 -4.12 -35.81 20.74
CA GLU A 225 -3.44 -37.08 20.55
C GLU A 225 -2.11 -36.79 19.86
N THR A 226 -1.02 -37.04 20.56
CA THR A 226 0.33 -36.82 20.05
C THR A 226 0.51 -37.71 18.82
N LYS A 227 0.37 -37.16 17.65
CA LYS A 227 0.84 -37.82 16.42
C LYS A 227 2.34 -37.99 16.58
N GLN A 228 2.77 -39.18 16.95
CA GLN A 228 4.16 -39.58 16.88
C GLN A 228 4.61 -39.43 15.43
N GLU A 229 5.48 -38.45 15.18
CA GLU A 229 6.22 -38.37 13.93
C GLU A 229 7.04 -39.66 13.79
N THR A 230 6.61 -40.52 12.90
CA THR A 230 7.44 -41.65 12.43
C THR A 230 8.60 -41.04 11.65
N LYS A 231 9.76 -41.05 12.32
CA LYS A 231 11.06 -40.68 11.75
C LYS A 231 11.28 -41.48 10.45
N PRO A 232 11.58 -40.87 9.31
CA PRO A 232 11.94 -41.64 8.12
C PRO A 232 13.23 -42.41 8.34
N GLU A 233 13.16 -43.72 8.19
CA GLU A 233 14.29 -44.62 8.21
C GLU A 233 15.23 -44.33 7.03
N ALA A 234 16.51 -44.06 7.32
CA ALA A 234 17.51 -43.78 6.30
C ALA A 234 17.79 -45.03 5.45
N PRO A 235 17.95 -44.88 4.11
CA PRO A 235 18.27 -46.04 3.26
C PRO A 235 19.66 -46.59 3.59
N LYS A 236 19.68 -47.87 3.94
CA LYS A 236 20.91 -48.66 4.07
C LYS A 236 21.56 -48.81 2.69
N LYS A 237 22.85 -48.51 2.63
CA LYS A 237 23.69 -48.79 1.46
C LYS A 237 23.87 -50.28 1.22
#